data_38efa92db2cb0c6d4b09afa767b54f80
#
_entry.id   38efa92db2cb0c6d4b09afa767b54f80
#
_cell.length_a   1.000
_cell.length_b   1.000
_cell.length_c   1.000
_cell.angle_alpha   90.00
_cell.angle_beta   90.00
_cell.angle_gamma   90.00
#
_symmetry.space_group_name_H-M   'P 1'
#
loop_
_entity.id
_entity.type
_entity.pdbx_description
1 polymer ?
#
loop_
_entity_poly.entity_id
_entity_poly.type
_entity_poly.pdbx_seq_one_letter_code
_entity_poly.pdbx_strand_id
1 'polypeptide(L)'
;MAQQHRQRLQAVVEPVVTAGGYDLEDLTVTRVGRRHLLRIAVDSDSGVDLDAVAELSRGISAALDEAEATGDELIAGEYELEVGSPGVDRPLTLPRHWRRNRARLVKVKAAGSEVTGRVVAADDAGVTLDVDGERRTHAYAELGPGRVQVELKRLAELPDPDDEDFDDEDDEEGEDGE
;
A
#
# COMPACT_ATOMS: atom_id res chain seq x y z
N MET A 1 -1.07 26.36 -9.62
CA MET A 1 -1.57 25.55 -10.77
C MET A 1 -1.47 24.05 -10.50
N ALA A 2 -0.31 23.47 -10.16
CA ALA A 2 -0.17 22.03 -9.94
C ALA A 2 -1.06 21.47 -8.80
N GLN A 3 -1.25 22.20 -7.72
CA GLN A 3 -2.08 21.78 -6.59
C GLN A 3 -3.59 21.75 -6.93
N GLN A 4 -4.05 22.73 -7.70
CA GLN A 4 -5.45 22.80 -8.15
C GLN A 4 -5.77 21.67 -9.16
N HIS A 5 -4.82 21.33 -10.02
CA HIS A 5 -4.93 20.24 -10.95
C HIS A 5 -5.00 18.87 -10.23
N ARG A 6 -4.12 18.66 -9.25
CA ARG A 6 -4.16 17.47 -8.39
C ARG A 6 -5.50 17.33 -7.65
N GLN A 7 -6.05 18.44 -7.12
CA GLN A 7 -7.35 18.41 -6.43
C GLN A 7 -8.49 18.00 -7.36
N ARG A 8 -8.49 18.44 -8.61
CA ARG A 8 -9.51 18.04 -9.60
C ARG A 8 -9.40 16.55 -9.93
N LEU A 9 -8.21 16.05 -10.18
CA LEU A 9 -7.97 14.61 -10.37
C LEU A 9 -8.41 13.80 -9.15
N GLN A 10 -8.06 14.24 -7.95
CA GLN A 10 -8.48 13.59 -6.71
C GLN A 10 -10.00 13.56 -6.57
N ALA A 11 -10.69 14.63 -6.91
CA ALA A 11 -12.16 14.71 -6.84
C ALA A 11 -12.86 13.69 -7.77
N VAL A 12 -12.22 13.29 -8.87
CA VAL A 12 -12.75 12.25 -9.78
C VAL A 12 -12.36 10.84 -9.31
N VAL A 13 -11.13 10.66 -8.84
CA VAL A 13 -10.57 9.35 -8.49
C VAL A 13 -11.06 8.85 -7.12
N GLU A 14 -11.09 9.72 -6.11
CA GLU A 14 -11.38 9.34 -4.72
C GLU A 14 -12.76 8.71 -4.53
N PRO A 15 -13.85 9.18 -5.18
CA PRO A 15 -15.16 8.52 -5.09
C PRO A 15 -15.14 7.07 -5.61
N VAL A 16 -14.41 6.79 -6.69
CA VAL A 16 -14.28 5.45 -7.26
C VAL A 16 -13.53 4.52 -6.30
N VAL A 17 -12.42 4.99 -5.76
CA VAL A 17 -11.61 4.24 -4.79
C VAL A 17 -12.41 3.93 -3.53
N THR A 18 -13.12 4.94 -2.99
CA THR A 18 -13.94 4.80 -1.79
C THR A 18 -15.13 3.86 -2.02
N ALA A 19 -15.78 3.93 -3.19
CA ALA A 19 -16.89 3.02 -3.54
C ALA A 19 -16.42 1.56 -3.62
N GLY A 20 -15.15 1.32 -4.00
CA GLY A 20 -14.52 0.00 -3.96
C GLY A 20 -14.14 -0.48 -2.54
N GLY A 21 -14.30 0.35 -1.51
CA GLY A 21 -13.92 0.01 -0.13
C GLY A 21 -12.43 0.25 0.19
N TYR A 22 -11.75 1.07 -0.60
CA TYR A 22 -10.34 1.39 -0.45
C TYR A 22 -10.13 2.86 -0.06
N ASP A 23 -8.97 3.14 0.52
CA ASP A 23 -8.49 4.51 0.77
C ASP A 23 -7.56 4.95 -0.35
N LEU A 24 -7.77 6.15 -0.87
CA LEU A 24 -6.81 6.81 -1.74
C LEU A 24 -5.64 7.33 -0.89
N GLU A 25 -4.46 6.78 -1.14
CA GLU A 25 -3.30 7.04 -0.31
C GLU A 25 -2.30 8.00 -0.96
N ASP A 26 -2.15 7.93 -2.25
CA ASP A 26 -1.40 8.92 -3.03
C ASP A 26 -1.90 8.99 -4.46
N LEU A 27 -1.73 10.16 -5.07
CA LEU A 27 -2.03 10.43 -6.47
C LEU A 27 -0.95 11.34 -7.01
N THR A 28 -0.20 10.87 -7.99
CA THR A 28 0.86 11.63 -8.64
C THR A 28 0.74 11.57 -10.15
N VAL A 29 1.02 12.70 -10.80
CA VAL A 29 1.16 12.78 -12.25
C VAL A 29 2.60 13.18 -12.57
N THR A 30 3.29 12.30 -13.27
CA THR A 30 4.68 12.50 -13.67
C THR A 30 4.78 12.48 -15.19
N ARG A 31 5.53 13.42 -15.77
CA ARG A 31 5.79 13.40 -17.20
C ARG A 31 6.92 12.43 -17.54
N VAL A 32 6.62 11.48 -18.41
CA VAL A 32 7.58 10.48 -18.90
C VAL A 32 7.67 10.61 -20.43
N GLY A 33 8.69 11.32 -20.90
CA GLY A 33 8.83 11.63 -22.32
C GLY A 33 7.69 12.50 -22.86
N ARG A 34 6.88 11.96 -23.77
CA ARG A 34 5.70 12.62 -24.37
C ARG A 34 4.40 12.31 -23.67
N ARG A 35 4.36 11.29 -22.78
CA ARG A 35 3.18 10.85 -22.06
C ARG A 35 3.24 11.29 -20.60
N HIS A 36 2.11 11.20 -19.94
CA HIS A 36 2.02 11.33 -18.50
C HIS A 36 1.83 9.97 -17.85
N LEU A 37 2.44 9.75 -16.70
CA LEU A 37 2.18 8.61 -15.84
C LEU A 37 1.32 9.10 -14.66
N LEU A 38 0.07 8.64 -14.63
CA LEU A 38 -0.82 8.82 -13.49
C LEU A 38 -0.66 7.60 -12.58
N ARG A 39 -0.01 7.79 -11.44
CA ARG A 39 0.16 6.76 -10.42
C ARG A 39 -0.79 7.01 -9.28
N ILE A 40 -1.55 5.98 -8.93
CA ILE A 40 -2.54 6.00 -7.85
C ILE A 40 -2.19 4.89 -6.88
N ALA A 41 -1.94 5.26 -5.62
CA ALA A 41 -1.73 4.32 -4.54
C ALA A 41 -3.01 4.19 -3.72
N VAL A 42 -3.48 2.96 -3.56
CA VAL A 42 -4.68 2.62 -2.79
C VAL A 42 -4.34 1.58 -1.73
N ASP A 43 -5.06 1.61 -0.62
CA ASP A 43 -4.83 0.67 0.48
C ASP A 43 -6.14 0.37 1.22
N SER A 44 -6.20 -0.77 1.95
CA SER A 44 -7.29 -1.11 2.85
C SER A 44 -6.76 -1.87 4.06
N ASP A 45 -7.62 -2.10 5.06
CA ASP A 45 -7.24 -2.87 6.25
C ASP A 45 -6.98 -4.36 5.93
N SER A 46 -7.55 -4.87 4.83
CA SER A 46 -7.32 -6.23 4.31
C SER A 46 -6.20 -6.31 3.26
N GLY A 47 -5.58 -5.18 2.92
CA GLY A 47 -4.63 -5.08 1.81
C GLY A 47 -5.30 -4.88 0.45
N VAL A 48 -4.53 -5.01 -0.61
CA VAL A 48 -4.96 -4.80 -2.00
C VAL A 48 -4.45 -5.96 -2.84
N ASP A 49 -5.35 -6.78 -3.36
CA ASP A 49 -5.03 -7.88 -4.26
C ASP A 49 -5.06 -7.45 -5.74
N LEU A 50 -4.67 -8.35 -6.63
CA LEU A 50 -4.60 -8.06 -8.07
C LEU A 50 -5.97 -7.85 -8.71
N ASP A 51 -6.99 -8.53 -8.22
CA ASP A 51 -8.36 -8.40 -8.73
C ASP A 51 -8.91 -7.01 -8.40
N ALA A 52 -8.71 -6.57 -7.16
CA ALA A 52 -9.04 -5.22 -6.71
C ALA A 52 -8.31 -4.13 -7.53
N VAL A 53 -7.01 -4.31 -7.78
CA VAL A 53 -6.24 -3.39 -8.65
C VAL A 53 -6.86 -3.32 -10.04
N ALA A 54 -7.24 -4.45 -10.63
CA ALA A 54 -7.84 -4.50 -11.95
C ALA A 54 -9.23 -3.83 -11.99
N GLU A 55 -10.06 -4.03 -10.97
CA GLU A 55 -11.37 -3.39 -10.86
C GLU A 55 -11.25 -1.88 -10.68
N LEU A 56 -10.40 -1.43 -9.77
CA LEU A 56 -10.14 -0.01 -9.53
C LEU A 56 -9.56 0.68 -10.77
N SER A 57 -8.64 0.03 -11.48
CA SER A 57 -8.06 0.56 -12.71
C SER A 57 -9.14 0.82 -13.77
N ARG A 58 -10.06 -0.16 -13.97
CA ARG A 58 -11.18 0.00 -14.92
C ARG A 58 -12.14 1.11 -14.50
N GLY A 59 -12.51 1.16 -13.21
CA GLY A 59 -13.41 2.17 -12.67
C GLY A 59 -12.83 3.58 -12.76
N ILE A 60 -11.55 3.73 -12.43
CA ILE A 60 -10.84 5.01 -12.51
C ILE A 60 -10.71 5.48 -13.96
N SER A 61 -10.33 4.57 -14.88
CA SER A 61 -10.25 4.91 -16.30
C SER A 61 -11.59 5.41 -16.83
N ALA A 62 -12.68 4.71 -16.54
CA ALA A 62 -14.03 5.12 -16.96
C ALA A 62 -14.43 6.49 -16.39
N ALA A 63 -14.11 6.78 -15.13
CA ALA A 63 -14.42 8.06 -14.51
C ALA A 63 -13.59 9.23 -15.11
N LEU A 64 -12.34 8.96 -15.48
CA LEU A 64 -11.49 9.95 -16.17
C LEU A 64 -12.01 10.22 -17.59
N ASP A 65 -12.39 9.17 -18.34
CA ASP A 65 -12.96 9.30 -19.69
C ASP A 65 -14.28 10.10 -19.66
N GLU A 66 -15.14 9.89 -18.65
CA GLU A 66 -16.36 10.64 -18.46
C GLU A 66 -16.09 12.12 -18.17
N ALA A 67 -15.10 12.41 -17.32
CA ALA A 67 -14.69 13.78 -17.02
C ALA A 67 -14.18 14.50 -18.27
N GLU A 68 -13.38 13.84 -19.11
CA GLU A 68 -12.89 14.39 -20.38
C GLU A 68 -14.03 14.63 -21.37
N ALA A 69 -15.00 13.71 -21.45
CA ALA A 69 -16.18 13.86 -22.32
C ALA A 69 -17.05 15.08 -21.94
N THR A 70 -17.03 15.49 -20.68
CA THR A 70 -17.72 16.70 -20.19
C THR A 70 -16.90 18.00 -20.38
N GLY A 71 -15.71 17.90 -20.96
CA GLY A 71 -14.82 19.03 -21.25
C GLY A 71 -13.84 19.37 -20.13
N ASP A 72 -13.70 18.48 -19.16
CA ASP A 72 -12.78 18.63 -18.03
C ASP A 72 -11.45 17.92 -18.34
N GLU A 73 -10.60 18.54 -19.15
CA GLU A 73 -9.26 18.01 -19.46
C GLU A 73 -8.42 17.95 -18.17
N LEU A 74 -8.41 16.74 -17.55
CA LEU A 74 -7.71 16.50 -16.29
C LEU A 74 -6.23 16.17 -16.48
N ILE A 75 -5.85 15.59 -17.63
CA ILE A 75 -4.48 15.28 -17.98
C ILE A 75 -4.26 15.68 -19.43
N ALA A 76 -3.36 16.62 -19.69
CA ALA A 76 -3.09 17.06 -21.05
C ALA A 76 -2.39 15.98 -21.87
N GLY A 77 -3.06 15.48 -22.91
CA GLY A 77 -2.52 14.47 -23.82
C GLY A 77 -2.60 13.04 -23.32
N GLU A 78 -1.82 12.14 -23.91
CA GLU A 78 -1.84 10.72 -23.57
C GLU A 78 -1.26 10.47 -22.18
N TYR A 79 -1.91 9.60 -21.42
CA TYR A 79 -1.43 9.15 -20.11
C TYR A 79 -1.46 7.61 -19.99
N GLU A 80 -0.63 7.11 -19.10
CA GLU A 80 -0.62 5.73 -18.63
C GLU A 80 -1.10 5.72 -17.18
N LEU A 81 -2.07 4.85 -16.87
CA LEU A 81 -2.62 4.68 -15.53
C LEU A 81 -1.93 3.51 -14.83
N GLU A 82 -1.35 3.78 -13.67
CA GLU A 82 -0.77 2.78 -12.77
C GLU A 82 -1.51 2.83 -11.43
N VAL A 83 -2.19 1.74 -11.07
CA VAL A 83 -2.87 1.58 -9.79
C VAL A 83 -2.18 0.49 -8.99
N GLY A 84 -1.95 0.71 -7.71
CA GLY A 84 -1.31 -0.28 -6.86
C GLY A 84 -1.33 0.08 -5.39
N SER A 85 -0.75 -0.79 -4.55
CA SER A 85 -0.56 -0.50 -3.13
C SER A 85 0.57 0.50 -2.91
N PRO A 86 0.55 1.27 -1.81
CA PRO A 86 1.67 2.12 -1.44
C PRO A 86 2.89 1.27 -1.11
N GLY A 87 4.05 1.66 -1.65
CA GLY A 87 5.32 0.99 -1.37
C GLY A 87 5.71 1.07 0.11
N VAL A 88 6.66 0.21 0.52
CA VAL A 88 7.20 0.16 1.90
C VAL A 88 7.88 1.47 2.34
N ASP A 89 8.32 2.29 1.41
CA ASP A 89 8.97 3.58 1.70
C ASP A 89 7.99 4.69 2.09
N ARG A 90 6.70 4.42 2.01
CA ARG A 90 5.68 5.40 2.36
C ARG A 90 5.79 5.81 3.82
N PRO A 91 5.79 7.12 4.14
CA PRO A 91 5.79 7.57 5.51
C PRO A 91 4.43 7.30 6.20
N LEU A 92 4.49 6.79 7.42
CA LEU A 92 3.32 6.58 8.27
C LEU A 92 2.95 7.91 8.94
N THR A 93 1.87 8.54 8.47
CA THR A 93 1.45 9.87 8.92
C THR A 93 0.03 9.89 9.49
N LEU A 94 -0.81 8.91 9.15
CA LEU A 94 -2.20 8.80 9.58
C LEU A 94 -2.39 7.59 10.51
N PRO A 95 -3.37 7.60 11.44
CA PRO A 95 -3.63 6.48 12.34
C PRO A 95 -3.79 5.13 11.63
N ARG A 96 -4.50 5.10 10.49
CA ARG A 96 -4.66 3.89 9.68
C ARG A 96 -3.33 3.32 9.18
N HIS A 97 -2.34 4.16 8.87
CA HIS A 97 -1.03 3.68 8.43
C HIS A 97 -0.34 2.86 9.52
N TRP A 98 -0.43 3.29 10.77
CA TRP A 98 0.14 2.59 11.91
C TRP A 98 -0.62 1.29 12.21
N ARG A 99 -1.97 1.31 12.14
CA ARG A 99 -2.79 0.11 12.33
C ARG A 99 -2.44 -0.99 11.32
N ARG A 100 -2.26 -0.64 10.05
CA ARG A 100 -1.90 -1.56 8.96
C ARG A 100 -0.46 -2.08 9.04
N ASN A 101 0.39 -1.40 9.81
CA ASN A 101 1.79 -1.79 10.00
C ASN A 101 2.06 -2.41 11.38
N ARG A 102 1.07 -3.06 12.00
CA ARG A 102 1.28 -3.88 13.21
C ARG A 102 2.32 -4.96 12.96
N ALA A 103 3.09 -5.28 13.99
CA ALA A 103 4.20 -6.21 13.98
C ALA A 103 5.39 -5.81 13.08
N ARG A 104 5.36 -4.65 12.42
CA ARG A 104 6.48 -4.13 11.64
C ARG A 104 7.42 -3.30 12.51
N LEU A 105 8.71 -3.36 12.20
CA LEU A 105 9.71 -2.47 12.78
C LEU A 105 9.60 -1.10 12.11
N VAL A 106 9.50 -0.03 12.89
CA VAL A 106 9.34 1.34 12.39
C VAL A 106 10.35 2.25 13.05
N LYS A 107 10.93 3.14 12.27
CA LYS A 107 11.76 4.24 12.71
C LYS A 107 10.95 5.54 12.64
N VAL A 108 10.90 6.27 13.75
CA VAL A 108 10.08 7.49 13.88
C VAL A 108 10.75 8.50 14.81
N LYS A 109 10.48 9.77 14.59
CA LYS A 109 10.86 10.83 15.53
C LYS A 109 9.72 11.01 16.54
N ALA A 110 9.98 10.70 17.82
CA ALA A 110 9.05 10.84 18.93
C ALA A 110 9.59 11.86 19.94
N ALA A 111 8.79 12.87 20.29
CA ALA A 111 9.17 13.93 21.24
C ALA A 111 10.58 14.53 20.99
N GLY A 112 10.95 14.66 19.70
CA GLY A 112 12.24 15.25 19.30
C GLY A 112 13.40 14.26 19.17
N SER A 113 13.26 13.03 19.65
CA SER A 113 14.27 11.95 19.57
C SER A 113 13.88 10.90 18.53
N GLU A 114 14.88 10.32 17.86
CA GLU A 114 14.68 9.22 16.94
C GLU A 114 14.49 7.92 17.72
N VAL A 115 13.41 7.20 17.44
CA VAL A 115 13.04 5.94 18.09
C VAL A 115 12.86 4.89 17.00
N THR A 116 13.41 3.70 17.22
CA THR A 116 13.13 2.52 16.41
C THR A 116 12.46 1.48 17.29
N GLY A 117 11.27 1.04 16.88
CA GLY A 117 10.48 0.09 17.67
C GLY A 117 9.48 -0.67 16.81
N ARG A 118 9.00 -1.78 17.33
CA ARG A 118 7.98 -2.60 16.68
C ARG A 118 6.59 -2.08 17.05
N VAL A 119 5.73 -1.90 16.06
CA VAL A 119 4.33 -1.51 16.28
C VAL A 119 3.59 -2.67 16.96
N VAL A 120 3.21 -2.49 18.23
CA VAL A 120 2.44 -3.48 19.01
C VAL A 120 0.94 -3.22 18.85
N ALA A 121 0.53 -1.96 19.01
CA ALA A 121 -0.85 -1.53 18.88
C ALA A 121 -0.92 -0.12 18.29
N ALA A 122 -2.01 0.19 17.64
CA ALA A 122 -2.34 1.51 17.16
C ALA A 122 -3.85 1.69 17.12
N ASP A 123 -4.33 2.84 17.61
CA ASP A 123 -5.73 3.28 17.61
C ASP A 123 -5.84 4.71 17.06
N ASP A 124 -6.94 5.39 17.32
CA ASP A 124 -7.14 6.76 16.84
C ASP A 124 -6.40 7.81 17.69
N ALA A 125 -5.96 7.45 18.89
CA ALA A 125 -5.28 8.35 19.82
C ALA A 125 -3.74 8.28 19.68
N GLY A 126 -3.20 7.10 19.38
CA GLY A 126 -1.76 6.92 19.34
C GLY A 126 -1.29 5.54 18.91
N VAL A 127 0.00 5.32 19.06
CA VAL A 127 0.66 4.06 18.75
C VAL A 127 1.51 3.58 19.93
N THR A 128 1.48 2.28 20.18
CA THR A 128 2.36 1.62 21.14
C THR A 128 3.48 0.93 20.39
N LEU A 129 4.71 1.31 20.69
CA LEU A 129 5.94 0.74 20.15
C LEU A 129 6.62 -0.11 21.21
N ASP A 130 7.12 -1.27 20.81
CA ASP A 130 8.08 -2.05 21.59
C ASP A 130 9.48 -1.60 21.18
N VAL A 131 10.19 -1.03 22.11
CA VAL A 131 11.56 -0.51 21.95
C VAL A 131 12.46 -1.30 22.89
N ASP A 132 13.25 -2.21 22.37
CA ASP A 132 14.17 -3.06 23.13
C ASP A 132 13.48 -3.86 24.27
N GLY A 133 12.23 -4.31 24.04
CA GLY A 133 11.44 -5.06 25.01
C GLY A 133 10.60 -4.17 25.96
N GLU A 134 10.70 -2.87 25.85
CA GLU A 134 9.91 -1.92 26.62
C GLU A 134 8.80 -1.31 25.76
N ARG A 135 7.54 -1.43 26.22
CA ARG A 135 6.38 -0.85 25.52
C ARG A 135 6.23 0.63 25.88
N ARG A 136 6.23 1.47 24.85
CA ARG A 136 6.04 2.92 24.96
C ARG A 136 4.89 3.36 24.09
N THR A 137 3.93 4.08 24.68
CA THR A 137 2.79 4.64 23.95
C THR A 137 3.06 6.12 23.65
N HIS A 138 2.83 6.51 22.40
CA HIS A 138 3.02 7.86 21.92
C HIS A 138 1.73 8.36 21.26
N ALA A 139 1.31 9.59 21.60
CA ALA A 139 0.23 10.26 20.88
C ALA A 139 0.72 10.69 19.49
N TYR A 140 -0.17 10.67 18.50
CA TYR A 140 0.22 11.05 17.13
C TYR A 140 0.74 12.50 17.01
N ALA A 141 0.28 13.40 17.88
CA ALA A 141 0.77 14.78 17.93
C ALA A 141 2.26 14.90 18.31
N GLU A 142 2.82 13.88 18.96
CA GLU A 142 4.22 13.82 19.39
C GLU A 142 5.11 13.13 18.37
N LEU A 143 4.50 12.54 17.33
CA LEU A 143 5.21 11.75 16.32
C LEU A 143 5.40 12.53 15.02
N GLY A 144 6.61 12.43 14.49
CA GLY A 144 6.88 12.73 13.08
C GLY A 144 6.44 11.56 12.15
N PRO A 145 6.66 11.69 10.85
CA PRO A 145 6.41 10.61 9.91
C PRO A 145 7.24 9.36 10.25
N GLY A 146 6.57 8.22 10.46
CA GLY A 146 7.24 6.93 10.69
C GLY A 146 7.67 6.30 9.35
N ARG A 147 8.73 5.48 9.37
CA ARG A 147 9.18 4.70 8.21
C ARG A 147 9.37 3.24 8.61
N VAL A 148 8.74 2.36 7.84
CA VAL A 148 8.93 0.91 8.00
C VAL A 148 10.37 0.55 7.69
N GLN A 149 10.97 -0.28 8.54
CA GLN A 149 12.31 -0.81 8.34
C GLN A 149 12.24 -2.21 7.74
N VAL A 150 13.07 -2.49 6.74
CA VAL A 150 13.19 -3.82 6.15
C VAL A 150 14.04 -4.69 7.07
N GLU A 151 13.46 -5.78 7.56
CA GLU A 151 14.12 -6.75 8.45
C GLU A 151 14.64 -7.93 7.60
N LEU A 152 15.84 -7.80 7.06
CA LEU A 152 16.45 -8.84 6.21
C LEU A 152 16.60 -10.20 6.94
N LYS A 153 16.81 -10.19 8.27
CA LYS A 153 16.91 -11.43 9.06
C LYS A 153 15.59 -12.20 9.12
N ARG A 154 14.46 -11.51 9.14
CA ARG A 154 13.15 -12.14 9.17
C ARG A 154 12.74 -12.72 7.81
N LEU A 155 13.25 -12.16 6.72
CA LEU A 155 13.10 -12.71 5.37
C LEU A 155 13.83 -14.05 5.21
N ALA A 156 14.97 -14.22 5.87
CA ALA A 156 15.75 -15.47 5.85
C ALA A 156 15.16 -16.58 6.78
N GLU A 157 14.22 -16.23 7.67
CA GLU A 157 13.52 -17.16 8.57
C GLU A 157 12.14 -17.59 8.02
N LEU A 158 11.68 -16.98 6.93
CA LEU A 158 10.49 -17.44 6.22
C LEU A 158 10.84 -18.69 5.43
N PRO A 159 10.02 -19.77 5.49
CA PRO A 159 10.22 -20.94 4.63
C PRO A 159 10.21 -20.49 3.17
N ASP A 160 11.11 -21.05 2.38
CA ASP A 160 11.20 -20.79 0.94
C ASP A 160 9.86 -21.24 0.32
N PRO A 161 9.16 -20.42 -0.46
CA PRO A 161 7.91 -20.81 -1.10
C PRO A 161 8.06 -21.99 -2.07
N ASP A 162 9.31 -22.35 -2.42
CA ASP A 162 9.62 -23.49 -3.28
C ASP A 162 9.89 -24.78 -2.50
N ASP A 163 9.85 -24.77 -1.14
CA ASP A 163 9.95 -25.97 -0.26
C ASP A 163 8.59 -26.66 -0.02
N GLU A 164 7.64 -26.55 -0.95
CA GLU A 164 6.52 -27.48 -0.97
C GLU A 164 7.04 -28.82 -1.49
N ASP A 165 7.32 -29.73 -0.55
CA ASP A 165 7.62 -31.13 -0.82
C ASP A 165 6.52 -31.72 -1.71
N PHE A 166 6.83 -31.89 -2.99
CA PHE A 166 6.08 -32.81 -3.84
C PHE A 166 6.36 -34.22 -3.31
N ASP A 167 5.50 -34.71 -2.44
CA ASP A 167 5.40 -36.14 -2.16
C ASP A 167 5.01 -36.84 -3.47
N ASP A 168 6.04 -37.29 -4.22
CA ASP A 168 5.86 -38.27 -5.28
C ASP A 168 5.35 -39.56 -4.62
N GLU A 169 4.04 -39.73 -4.56
CA GLU A 169 3.43 -41.03 -4.31
C GLU A 169 3.74 -41.93 -5.53
N ASP A 170 4.83 -42.70 -5.40
CA ASP A 170 5.14 -43.82 -6.28
C ASP A 170 3.97 -44.84 -6.23
N ASP A 171 3.08 -44.77 -7.21
CA ASP A 171 2.15 -45.85 -7.54
C ASP A 171 2.95 -47.05 -8.04
N GLU A 172 3.32 -47.93 -7.12
CA GLU A 172 3.73 -49.31 -7.45
C GLU A 172 2.51 -50.09 -8.01
N GLU A 173 2.35 -50.04 -9.33
CA GLU A 173 1.52 -51.06 -10.02
C GLU A 173 2.21 -52.40 -9.92
N GLY A 174 1.70 -53.24 -9.00
CA GLY A 174 2.05 -54.65 -8.90
C GLY A 174 1.58 -55.40 -10.15
N GLU A 175 2.53 -55.84 -10.96
CA GLU A 175 2.34 -56.96 -11.89
C GLU A 175 2.12 -58.23 -11.08
N ASP A 176 0.93 -58.79 -11.16
CA ASP A 176 0.71 -60.22 -10.92
C ASP A 176 0.28 -60.91 -12.20
N GLY A 177 1.20 -61.76 -12.69
CA GLY A 177 0.98 -62.64 -13.79
C GLY A 177 0.15 -63.88 -13.40
N GLU A 178 -0.58 -64.39 -14.36
CA GLU A 178 -0.73 -65.79 -14.78
C GLU A 178 -1.62 -65.88 -15.98
#